data_7454bbad472d7fa6e9636f55930ffba6
#
_entry.id   7454bbad472d7fa6e9636f55930ffba6
#
_cell.length_a   1.000
_cell.length_b   1.000
_cell.length_c   1.000
_cell.angle_alpha   90.00
_cell.angle_beta   90.00
_cell.angle_gamma   90.00
#
_symmetry.space_group_name_H-M   'P 1'
#
loop_
_entity.id
_entity.type
_entity.pdbx_description
1 polymer ?
#
loop_
_entity_poly.entity_id
_entity_poly.type
_entity_poly.pdbx_seq_one_letter_code
_entity_poly.pdbx_strand_id
1 'polypeptide(L)'
;MTQAMHEVNLYSRIDGSGYRNIWVVGDLHGCYTRLMSELHRVDFDPTQDLLISVGDLIDRGTENVECLELLQMPWFRSVMGNHERLMIDALSPAGNVNNWLMNGGQWFFMLDADREILARALVELVRRLPYIIELNTGHETIVITHADYPGGEYQFGKDVSLFDVVWSRSRVGDSIDGIGGEITGADRFIFGHTPVRRPKAYWNQHYIDTGAVFCGNLTLMQVKGGQLKV
;
A
#
# COMPACT_ATOMS: atom_id res chain seq x y z
N MET A 1 -20.01 -27.89 -6.43
CA MET A 1 -18.84 -27.15 -6.95
C MET A 1 -18.23 -26.44 -5.75
N THR A 2 -17.14 -26.97 -5.24
CA THR A 2 -16.38 -26.40 -4.11
C THR A 2 -15.78 -25.07 -4.58
N GLN A 3 -16.28 -23.95 -4.05
CA GLN A 3 -15.57 -22.66 -4.16
C GLN A 3 -14.16 -22.86 -3.60
N ALA A 4 -13.15 -22.73 -4.45
CA ALA A 4 -11.79 -22.63 -3.99
C ALA A 4 -11.73 -21.41 -3.05
N MET A 5 -11.56 -21.63 -1.76
CA MET A 5 -11.20 -20.59 -0.83
C MET A 5 -9.86 -20.05 -1.33
N HIS A 6 -9.85 -18.81 -1.84
CA HIS A 6 -8.60 -18.15 -2.17
C HIS A 6 -7.80 -18.08 -0.87
N GLU A 7 -6.69 -18.79 -0.84
CA GLU A 7 -5.74 -18.74 0.27
C GLU A 7 -5.28 -17.29 0.42
N VAL A 8 -5.45 -16.75 1.63
CA VAL A 8 -5.08 -15.35 1.90
C VAL A 8 -3.55 -15.24 1.79
N ASN A 9 -3.07 -14.45 0.86
CA ASN A 9 -1.65 -14.17 0.71
C ASN A 9 -1.20 -13.18 1.80
N LEU A 10 -0.93 -13.68 3.01
CA LEU A 10 -0.60 -12.82 4.13
C LEU A 10 0.77 -12.14 3.97
N TYR A 11 1.78 -12.89 3.52
CA TYR A 11 3.16 -12.39 3.40
C TYR A 11 3.72 -12.57 1.99
N SER A 12 4.56 -11.64 1.58
CA SER A 12 5.42 -11.76 0.40
C SER A 12 6.84 -11.29 0.74
N ARG A 13 7.85 -11.93 0.16
CA ARG A 13 9.25 -11.49 0.23
C ARG A 13 9.71 -10.92 -1.08
N ILE A 14 10.47 -9.83 -1.00
CA ILE A 14 11.13 -9.20 -2.15
C ILE A 14 12.63 -9.15 -1.88
N ASP A 15 13.40 -9.77 -2.76
CA ASP A 15 14.84 -9.53 -2.84
C ASP A 15 15.07 -8.24 -3.63
N GLY A 16 15.43 -7.20 -2.90
CA GLY A 16 15.73 -5.89 -3.46
C GLY A 16 17.15 -5.74 -3.99
N SER A 17 18.01 -6.76 -3.87
CA SER A 17 19.44 -6.66 -4.23
C SER A 17 19.68 -6.28 -5.69
N GLY A 18 18.82 -6.77 -6.61
CA GLY A 18 18.93 -6.56 -8.06
C GLY A 18 18.44 -5.18 -8.55
N TYR A 19 17.76 -4.38 -7.74
CA TYR A 19 17.25 -3.07 -8.14
C TYR A 19 18.26 -1.97 -7.86
N ARG A 20 18.36 -0.98 -8.76
CA ARG A 20 19.19 0.22 -8.61
C ARG A 20 18.67 1.10 -7.48
N ASN A 21 17.40 1.49 -7.55
CA ASN A 21 16.70 2.22 -6.51
C ASN A 21 15.42 1.48 -6.12
N ILE A 22 15.01 1.62 -4.86
CA ILE A 22 13.70 1.16 -4.39
C ILE A 22 13.03 2.30 -3.66
N TRP A 23 11.78 2.53 -4.05
CA TRP A 23 10.93 3.57 -3.49
C TRP A 23 9.70 2.95 -2.84
N VAL A 24 9.21 3.57 -1.77
CA VAL A 24 7.91 3.26 -1.18
C VAL A 24 7.03 4.49 -1.29
N VAL A 25 5.80 4.32 -1.78
CA VAL A 25 4.83 5.39 -1.96
C VAL A 25 3.68 5.24 -0.98
N GLY A 26 3.21 6.37 -0.43
CA GLY A 26 2.02 6.47 0.41
C GLY A 26 0.72 6.21 -0.36
N ASP A 27 -0.41 6.36 0.33
CA ASP A 27 -1.76 6.12 -0.20
C ASP A 27 -2.01 6.92 -1.48
N LEU A 28 -2.44 6.24 -2.56
CA LEU A 28 -2.65 6.88 -3.86
C LEU A 28 -4.06 7.42 -4.03
N HIS A 29 -5.07 6.68 -3.61
CA HIS A 29 -6.46 7.07 -3.73
C HIS A 29 -6.81 7.67 -5.10
N GLY A 30 -6.51 6.96 -6.21
CA GLY A 30 -6.83 7.43 -7.54
C GLY A 30 -6.06 8.68 -7.98
N CYS A 31 -4.86 8.91 -7.48
CA CYS A 31 -3.98 10.03 -7.86
C CYS A 31 -2.83 9.58 -8.77
N TYR A 32 -3.15 8.90 -9.87
CA TYR A 32 -2.18 8.33 -10.81
C TYR A 32 -1.27 9.39 -11.45
N THR A 33 -1.83 10.48 -11.97
CA THR A 33 -1.05 11.57 -12.59
C THR A 33 -0.06 12.19 -11.58
N ARG A 34 -0.45 12.31 -10.32
CA ARG A 34 0.45 12.78 -9.26
C ARG A 34 1.62 11.81 -9.06
N LEU A 35 1.34 10.51 -8.99
CA LEU A 35 2.39 9.50 -8.89
C LEU A 35 3.38 9.60 -10.05
N MET A 36 2.88 9.65 -11.29
CA MET A 36 3.75 9.75 -12.47
C MET A 36 4.62 11.00 -12.45
N SER A 37 4.10 12.12 -11.96
CA SER A 37 4.87 13.35 -11.78
C SER A 37 6.00 13.20 -10.75
N GLU A 38 5.71 12.53 -9.62
CA GLU A 38 6.74 12.27 -8.61
C GLU A 38 7.81 11.28 -9.09
N LEU A 39 7.42 10.24 -9.83
CA LEU A 39 8.36 9.29 -10.43
C LEU A 39 9.28 10.00 -11.46
N HIS A 40 8.72 10.90 -12.27
CA HIS A 40 9.51 11.71 -13.20
C HIS A 40 10.50 12.62 -12.44
N ARG A 41 10.07 13.25 -11.33
CA ARG A 41 10.93 14.14 -10.52
C ARG A 41 12.15 13.45 -9.93
N VAL A 42 12.08 12.14 -9.69
CA VAL A 42 13.17 11.35 -9.12
C VAL A 42 13.93 10.53 -10.16
N ASP A 43 13.72 10.77 -11.46
CA ASP A 43 14.32 10.03 -12.56
C ASP A 43 14.15 8.49 -12.42
N PHE A 44 12.93 8.06 -12.04
CA PHE A 44 12.60 6.65 -11.89
C PHE A 44 12.73 5.92 -13.22
N ASP A 45 13.52 4.85 -13.23
CA ASP A 45 13.70 3.99 -14.40
C ASP A 45 12.97 2.65 -14.18
N PRO A 46 11.86 2.42 -14.89
CA PRO A 46 11.05 1.21 -14.71
C PRO A 46 11.75 -0.10 -15.08
N THR A 47 12.94 -0.01 -15.72
CA THR A 47 13.75 -1.19 -16.06
C THR A 47 14.75 -1.57 -14.98
N GLN A 48 15.03 -0.69 -14.03
CA GLN A 48 16.07 -0.86 -13.01
C GLN A 48 15.57 -0.59 -11.58
N ASP A 49 14.51 0.19 -11.43
CA ASP A 49 13.99 0.62 -10.13
C ASP A 49 12.72 -0.15 -9.76
N LEU A 50 12.40 -0.20 -8.47
CA LEU A 50 11.18 -0.80 -7.92
C LEU A 50 10.40 0.24 -7.13
N LEU A 51 9.08 0.26 -7.33
CA LEU A 51 8.14 1.02 -6.53
C LEU A 51 7.24 0.06 -5.73
N ILE A 52 7.09 0.31 -4.43
CA ILE A 52 6.20 -0.44 -3.54
C ILE A 52 5.18 0.52 -2.93
N SER A 53 3.88 0.23 -3.08
CA SER A 53 2.82 1.00 -2.43
C SER A 53 2.43 0.41 -1.08
N VAL A 54 2.09 1.28 -0.15
CA VAL A 54 1.53 0.89 1.15
C VAL A 54 0.03 0.53 1.09
N GLY A 55 -0.54 0.38 -0.11
CA GLY A 55 -1.97 0.11 -0.32
C GLY A 55 -2.79 1.37 -0.57
N ASP A 56 -4.12 1.23 -0.51
CA ASP A 56 -5.08 2.29 -0.81
C ASP A 56 -4.81 2.97 -2.15
N LEU A 57 -4.80 2.14 -3.21
CA LEU A 57 -4.60 2.59 -4.59
C LEU A 57 -5.82 3.35 -5.11
N ILE A 58 -7.01 2.98 -4.63
CA ILE A 58 -8.31 3.39 -5.17
C ILE A 58 -9.12 4.22 -4.18
N ASP A 59 -10.28 4.65 -4.68
CA ASP A 59 -11.33 5.40 -4.00
C ASP A 59 -10.99 6.88 -3.79
N ARG A 60 -12.03 7.71 -3.67
CA ARG A 60 -11.96 9.16 -3.42
C ARG A 60 -11.45 9.98 -4.60
N GLY A 61 -10.39 9.57 -5.25
CA GLY A 61 -9.84 10.24 -6.44
C GLY A 61 -10.51 9.82 -7.74
N THR A 62 -9.99 10.28 -8.86
CA THR A 62 -10.62 10.12 -10.18
C THR A 62 -9.94 9.09 -11.08
N GLU A 63 -8.66 8.76 -10.85
CA GLU A 63 -7.85 7.92 -11.72
C GLU A 63 -7.67 6.51 -11.11
N ASN A 64 -8.80 5.90 -10.67
CA ASN A 64 -8.79 4.65 -9.92
C ASN A 64 -8.40 3.45 -10.79
N VAL A 65 -8.89 3.40 -12.04
CA VAL A 65 -8.56 2.31 -12.96
C VAL A 65 -7.09 2.36 -13.33
N GLU A 66 -6.56 3.55 -13.59
CA GLU A 66 -5.15 3.78 -13.89
C GLU A 66 -4.24 3.36 -12.71
N CYS A 67 -4.66 3.61 -11.48
CA CYS A 67 -3.96 3.13 -10.28
C CYS A 67 -4.00 1.59 -10.17
N LEU A 68 -5.11 0.95 -10.55
CA LEU A 68 -5.19 -0.52 -10.59
C LEU A 68 -4.32 -1.13 -11.68
N GLU A 69 -4.20 -0.46 -12.84
CA GLU A 69 -3.34 -0.91 -13.95
C GLU A 69 -1.87 -0.99 -13.55
N LEU A 70 -1.42 -0.21 -12.55
CA LEU A 70 -0.07 -0.32 -12.00
C LEU A 70 0.26 -1.75 -11.54
N LEU A 71 -0.73 -2.51 -11.07
CA LEU A 71 -0.53 -3.90 -10.62
C LEU A 71 -0.06 -4.84 -11.73
N GLN A 72 -0.19 -4.45 -13.00
CA GLN A 72 0.33 -5.20 -14.14
C GLN A 72 1.80 -4.87 -14.45
N MET A 73 2.33 -3.79 -13.85
CA MET A 73 3.68 -3.31 -14.15
C MET A 73 4.74 -4.14 -13.41
N PRO A 74 5.80 -4.61 -14.08
CA PRO A 74 6.84 -5.42 -13.45
C PRO A 74 7.64 -4.66 -12.37
N TRP A 75 7.63 -3.35 -12.43
CA TRP A 75 8.34 -2.45 -11.51
C TRP A 75 7.47 -1.98 -10.33
N PHE A 76 6.20 -2.43 -10.24
CA PHE A 76 5.27 -2.02 -9.19
C PHE A 76 4.84 -3.20 -8.33
N ARG A 77 4.79 -2.97 -7.03
CA ARG A 77 4.23 -3.91 -6.03
C ARG A 77 3.36 -3.12 -5.05
N SER A 78 2.40 -3.79 -4.43
CA SER A 78 1.55 -3.17 -3.40
C SER A 78 1.24 -4.17 -2.30
N VAL A 79 1.03 -3.67 -1.09
CA VAL A 79 0.29 -4.39 -0.06
C VAL A 79 -1.21 -4.12 -0.21
N MET A 80 -2.03 -4.94 0.43
CA MET A 80 -3.47 -4.79 0.54
C MET A 80 -3.79 -3.63 1.49
N GLY A 81 -4.50 -2.60 1.02
CA GLY A 81 -5.09 -1.58 1.86
C GLY A 81 -6.53 -1.91 2.28
N ASN A 82 -7.10 -1.09 3.16
CA ASN A 82 -8.49 -1.27 3.56
C ASN A 82 -9.47 -0.92 2.43
N HIS A 83 -9.14 -0.01 1.54
CA HIS A 83 -9.98 0.33 0.38
C HIS A 83 -10.04 -0.80 -0.65
N GLU A 84 -8.95 -1.50 -0.91
CA GLU A 84 -8.96 -2.72 -1.72
C GLU A 84 -9.84 -3.79 -1.08
N ARG A 85 -9.80 -3.96 0.24
CA ARG A 85 -10.66 -4.91 0.95
C ARG A 85 -12.14 -4.54 0.87
N LEU A 86 -12.48 -3.25 1.00
CA LEU A 86 -13.85 -2.76 0.84
C LEU A 86 -14.39 -3.07 -0.56
N MET A 87 -13.58 -2.85 -1.60
CA MET A 87 -13.94 -3.18 -2.98
C MET A 87 -14.17 -4.69 -3.15
N ILE A 88 -13.23 -5.53 -2.67
CA ILE A 88 -13.36 -7.00 -2.76
C ILE A 88 -14.61 -7.49 -2.06
N ASP A 89 -14.90 -6.97 -0.86
CA ASP A 89 -16.10 -7.31 -0.12
C ASP A 89 -17.35 -6.90 -0.89
N ALA A 90 -17.45 -5.64 -1.30
CA ALA A 90 -18.60 -5.09 -2.02
C ALA A 90 -18.92 -5.83 -3.32
N LEU A 91 -17.90 -6.33 -4.03
CA LEU A 91 -18.04 -7.08 -5.28
C LEU A 91 -18.24 -8.58 -5.05
N SER A 92 -18.31 -9.04 -3.82
CA SER A 92 -18.65 -10.43 -3.48
C SER A 92 -20.17 -10.65 -3.42
N PRO A 93 -20.67 -11.89 -3.59
CA PRO A 93 -22.12 -12.16 -3.65
C PRO A 93 -22.93 -11.71 -2.43
N ALA A 94 -22.31 -11.62 -1.26
CA ALA A 94 -22.97 -11.21 0.00
C ALA A 94 -22.31 -9.97 0.62
N GLY A 95 -21.59 -9.20 -0.19
CA GLY A 95 -20.77 -8.09 0.29
C GLY A 95 -21.57 -6.81 0.58
N ASN A 96 -20.94 -5.91 1.31
CA ASN A 96 -21.56 -4.65 1.73
C ASN A 96 -21.17 -3.50 0.81
N VAL A 97 -21.90 -3.35 -0.30
CA VAL A 97 -21.72 -2.26 -1.27
C VAL A 97 -21.83 -0.88 -0.61
N ASN A 98 -22.79 -0.71 0.31
CA ASN A 98 -23.00 0.59 0.95
C ASN A 98 -21.79 1.03 1.77
N ASN A 99 -21.10 0.10 2.44
CA ASN A 99 -19.89 0.41 3.17
C ASN A 99 -18.79 0.95 2.23
N TRP A 100 -18.63 0.35 1.07
CA TRP A 100 -17.66 0.82 0.09
C TRP A 100 -18.04 2.18 -0.50
N LEU A 101 -19.32 2.39 -0.85
CA LEU A 101 -19.81 3.69 -1.35
C LEU A 101 -19.53 4.83 -0.36
N MET A 102 -19.79 4.61 0.94
CA MET A 102 -19.51 5.61 1.97
C MET A 102 -18.02 5.92 2.13
N ASN A 103 -17.14 5.06 1.64
CA ASN A 103 -15.68 5.22 1.68
C ASN A 103 -15.07 5.70 0.35
N GLY A 104 -15.89 6.05 -0.65
CA GLY A 104 -15.41 6.64 -1.90
C GLY A 104 -15.43 5.73 -3.12
N GLY A 105 -16.11 4.56 -3.04
CA GLY A 105 -16.19 3.56 -4.11
C GLY A 105 -17.19 3.87 -5.24
N GLN A 106 -17.83 5.06 -5.24
CA GLN A 106 -18.84 5.44 -6.24
C GLN A 106 -18.30 5.39 -7.67
N TRP A 107 -17.03 5.67 -7.85
CA TRP A 107 -16.36 5.73 -9.15
C TRP A 107 -16.58 4.45 -9.98
N PHE A 108 -16.62 3.29 -9.34
CA PHE A 108 -16.75 2.00 -10.01
C PHE A 108 -18.11 1.87 -10.74
N PHE A 109 -19.16 2.35 -10.12
CA PHE A 109 -20.53 2.31 -10.66
C PHE A 109 -20.81 3.43 -11.67
N MET A 110 -19.86 4.32 -11.90
CA MET A 110 -19.90 5.41 -12.87
C MET A 110 -19.05 5.12 -14.13
N LEU A 111 -18.37 3.97 -14.16
CA LEU A 111 -17.56 3.56 -15.32
C LEU A 111 -18.47 3.25 -16.52
N ASP A 112 -17.97 3.55 -17.72
CA ASP A 112 -18.54 2.97 -18.93
C ASP A 112 -18.27 1.46 -19.01
N ALA A 113 -18.95 0.78 -19.94
CA ALA A 113 -18.92 -0.68 -20.01
C ALA A 113 -17.50 -1.25 -20.22
N ASP A 114 -16.69 -0.61 -21.06
CA ASP A 114 -15.33 -1.09 -21.37
C ASP A 114 -14.40 -0.93 -20.17
N ARG A 115 -14.48 0.22 -19.50
CA ARG A 115 -13.71 0.48 -18.28
C ARG A 115 -14.17 -0.40 -17.10
N GLU A 116 -15.46 -0.70 -17.00
CA GLU A 116 -15.96 -1.62 -15.97
C GLU A 116 -15.41 -3.04 -16.19
N ILE A 117 -15.40 -3.53 -17.42
CA ILE A 117 -14.81 -4.84 -17.77
C ILE A 117 -13.33 -4.88 -17.36
N LEU A 118 -12.58 -3.85 -17.70
CA LEU A 118 -11.16 -3.74 -17.31
C LEU A 118 -11.00 -3.72 -15.79
N ALA A 119 -11.74 -2.86 -15.09
CA ALA A 119 -11.68 -2.76 -13.65
C ALA A 119 -11.98 -4.11 -12.96
N ARG A 120 -13.02 -4.84 -13.42
CA ARG A 120 -13.34 -6.18 -12.90
C ARG A 120 -12.21 -7.19 -13.14
N ALA A 121 -11.52 -7.13 -14.27
CA ALA A 121 -10.36 -7.98 -14.53
C ALA A 121 -9.20 -7.63 -13.58
N LEU A 122 -8.98 -6.35 -13.29
CA LEU A 122 -7.94 -5.88 -12.37
C LEU A 122 -8.23 -6.25 -10.91
N VAL A 123 -9.51 -6.37 -10.50
CA VAL A 123 -9.88 -6.86 -9.17
C VAL A 123 -9.28 -8.23 -8.86
N GLU A 124 -9.11 -9.08 -9.86
CA GLU A 124 -8.47 -10.40 -9.66
C GLU A 124 -6.98 -10.28 -9.30
N LEU A 125 -6.30 -9.22 -9.73
CA LEU A 125 -4.93 -8.92 -9.28
C LEU A 125 -4.95 -8.39 -7.84
N VAL A 126 -5.91 -7.53 -7.51
CA VAL A 126 -6.08 -7.00 -6.16
C VAL A 126 -6.30 -8.12 -5.14
N ARG A 127 -7.10 -9.14 -5.47
CA ARG A 127 -7.35 -10.31 -4.59
C ARG A 127 -6.09 -11.08 -4.21
N ARG A 128 -5.01 -10.93 -4.98
CA ARG A 128 -3.73 -11.63 -4.78
C ARG A 128 -2.71 -10.79 -4.02
N LEU A 129 -3.02 -9.53 -3.70
CA LEU A 129 -2.10 -8.66 -2.98
C LEU A 129 -1.76 -9.26 -1.61
N PRO A 130 -0.49 -9.24 -1.21
CA PRO A 130 -0.10 -9.57 0.15
C PRO A 130 -0.54 -8.46 1.12
N TYR A 131 -0.72 -8.81 2.37
CA TYR A 131 -0.96 -7.84 3.44
C TYR A 131 0.34 -7.26 3.98
N ILE A 132 1.42 -8.03 3.89
CA ILE A 132 2.73 -7.70 4.45
C ILE A 132 3.78 -8.03 3.41
N ILE A 133 4.63 -7.06 3.07
CA ILE A 133 5.82 -7.25 2.26
C ILE A 133 7.05 -7.13 3.16
N GLU A 134 7.88 -8.18 3.17
CA GLU A 134 9.25 -8.13 3.70
C GLU A 134 10.19 -7.85 2.54
N LEU A 135 10.82 -6.69 2.54
CA LEU A 135 11.80 -6.26 1.57
C LEU A 135 13.21 -6.39 2.16
N ASN A 136 14.06 -7.17 1.52
CA ASN A 136 15.49 -7.21 1.83
C ASN A 136 16.26 -6.35 0.81
N THR A 137 16.88 -5.27 1.27
CA THR A 137 17.65 -4.36 0.40
C THR A 137 19.10 -4.81 0.19
N GLY A 138 19.53 -5.86 0.89
CA GLY A 138 20.92 -6.31 1.00
C GLY A 138 21.65 -5.70 2.23
N HIS A 139 21.09 -4.66 2.84
CA HIS A 139 21.63 -3.99 4.03
C HIS A 139 20.61 -3.90 5.17
N GLU A 140 19.33 -3.88 4.85
CA GLU A 140 18.24 -3.72 5.77
C GLU A 140 17.08 -4.65 5.41
N THR A 141 16.35 -5.11 6.42
CA THR A 141 15.04 -5.74 6.30
C THR A 141 13.98 -4.71 6.61
N ILE A 142 13.13 -4.42 5.63
CA ILE A 142 12.05 -3.44 5.74
C ILE A 142 10.72 -4.16 5.63
N VAL A 143 9.83 -3.92 6.57
CA VAL A 143 8.46 -4.45 6.56
C VAL A 143 7.49 -3.36 6.14
N ILE A 144 6.70 -3.64 5.12
CA ILE A 144 5.71 -2.72 4.56
C ILE A 144 4.34 -3.33 4.78
N THR A 145 3.46 -2.61 5.46
CA THR A 145 2.04 -2.95 5.66
C THR A 145 1.20 -1.71 5.48
N HIS A 146 -0.13 -1.86 5.40
CA HIS A 146 -0.97 -0.70 5.17
C HIS A 146 -1.10 0.19 6.41
N ALA A 147 -1.63 -0.31 7.52
CA ALA A 147 -1.96 0.51 8.69
C ALA A 147 -1.03 0.29 9.89
N ASP A 148 -0.79 -0.96 10.26
CA ASP A 148 0.04 -1.34 11.41
C ASP A 148 0.63 -2.74 11.22
N TYR A 149 1.59 -3.08 12.07
CA TYR A 149 2.02 -4.46 12.33
C TYR A 149 1.70 -4.81 13.79
N PRO A 150 0.75 -5.74 14.08
CA PRO A 150 0.34 -6.02 15.45
C PRO A 150 1.46 -6.65 16.29
N GLY A 151 1.64 -6.12 17.50
CA GLY A 151 2.64 -6.60 18.45
C GLY A 151 3.95 -5.83 18.39
N GLY A 152 4.91 -6.26 19.21
CA GLY A 152 6.23 -5.64 19.38
C GLY A 152 7.37 -6.41 18.72
N GLU A 153 7.08 -7.56 18.07
CA GLU A 153 8.08 -8.40 17.42
C GLU A 153 7.56 -8.93 16.08
N TYR A 154 8.30 -8.63 15.04
CA TYR A 154 8.06 -9.14 13.68
C TYR A 154 8.69 -10.51 13.50
N GLN A 155 7.93 -11.40 12.88
CA GLN A 155 8.43 -12.66 12.36
C GLN A 155 7.69 -12.97 11.05
N PHE A 156 8.42 -13.26 9.99
CA PHE A 156 7.82 -13.67 8.72
C PHE A 156 6.99 -14.95 8.89
N GLY A 157 5.76 -14.92 8.39
CA GLY A 157 4.84 -16.06 8.47
C GLY A 157 4.06 -16.15 9.79
N LYS A 158 4.28 -15.23 10.74
CA LYS A 158 3.48 -15.16 11.97
C LYS A 158 2.02 -14.81 11.65
N ASP A 159 1.11 -15.54 12.27
CA ASP A 159 -0.32 -15.22 12.17
C ASP A 159 -0.61 -13.89 12.89
N VAL A 160 -1.27 -12.98 12.19
CA VAL A 160 -1.59 -11.64 12.69
C VAL A 160 -3.02 -11.24 12.32
N SER A 161 -3.59 -10.34 13.10
CA SER A 161 -4.92 -9.79 12.83
C SER A 161 -4.91 -8.98 11.52
N LEU A 162 -5.62 -9.47 10.50
CA LEU A 162 -5.78 -8.74 9.24
C LEU A 162 -6.47 -7.38 9.44
N PHE A 163 -7.37 -7.30 10.43
CA PHE A 163 -8.01 -6.03 10.78
C PHE A 163 -6.96 -5.02 11.23
N ASP A 164 -6.07 -5.41 12.13
CA ASP A 164 -5.04 -4.48 12.63
C ASP A 164 -4.08 -4.05 11.52
N VAL A 165 -3.69 -4.98 10.65
CA VAL A 165 -2.78 -4.70 9.52
C VAL A 165 -3.33 -3.64 8.57
N VAL A 166 -4.66 -3.55 8.38
CA VAL A 166 -5.25 -2.63 7.39
C VAL A 166 -6.11 -1.50 7.98
N TRP A 167 -6.44 -1.52 9.28
CA TRP A 167 -7.34 -0.53 9.90
C TRP A 167 -6.81 0.12 11.16
N SER A 168 -5.85 -0.48 11.87
CA SER A 168 -5.42 0.02 13.18
C SER A 168 -4.80 1.41 13.08
N ARG A 169 -5.19 2.27 14.02
CA ARG A 169 -4.57 3.58 14.27
C ARG A 169 -4.03 3.69 15.70
N SER A 170 -4.06 2.60 16.46
CA SER A 170 -3.68 2.62 17.87
C SER A 170 -2.20 2.97 18.03
N ARG A 171 -1.31 2.27 17.31
CA ARG A 171 0.14 2.51 17.43
C ARG A 171 0.55 3.94 17.07
N VAL A 172 0.03 4.49 15.96
CA VAL A 172 0.37 5.87 15.59
C VAL A 172 -0.19 6.87 16.60
N GLY A 173 -1.39 6.62 17.16
CA GLY A 173 -1.95 7.42 18.25
C GLY A 173 -1.07 7.39 19.50
N ASP A 174 -0.73 6.20 19.97
CA ASP A 174 0.18 6.02 21.12
C ASP A 174 1.54 6.69 20.87
N SER A 175 2.08 6.55 19.65
CA SER A 175 3.37 7.15 19.27
C SER A 175 3.35 8.68 19.30
N ILE A 176 2.23 9.31 18.95
CA ILE A 176 2.04 10.77 19.05
C ILE A 176 2.14 11.21 20.52
N ASP A 177 1.63 10.40 21.44
CA ASP A 177 1.66 10.64 22.87
C ASP A 177 2.99 10.18 23.52
N GLY A 178 3.96 9.73 22.72
CA GLY A 178 5.25 9.25 23.20
C GLY A 178 5.22 7.86 23.86
N ILE A 179 4.15 7.11 23.63
CA ILE A 179 3.95 5.75 24.15
C ILE A 179 4.34 4.74 23.08
N GLY A 180 5.11 3.71 23.43
CA GLY A 180 5.51 2.62 22.55
C GLY A 180 7.01 2.37 22.53
N GLY A 181 7.53 1.86 21.41
CA GLY A 181 8.93 1.48 21.24
C GLY A 181 9.16 0.87 19.86
N GLU A 182 10.38 0.39 19.62
CA GLU A 182 10.72 -0.31 18.39
C GLU A 182 9.94 -1.62 18.26
N ILE A 183 9.60 -1.98 17.01
CA ILE A 183 9.17 -3.32 16.67
C ILE A 183 10.44 -4.10 16.31
N THR A 184 10.75 -5.14 17.07
CA THR A 184 11.94 -5.96 16.83
C THR A 184 11.74 -6.92 15.65
N GLY A 185 12.82 -7.52 15.12
CA GLY A 185 12.77 -8.53 14.05
C GLY A 185 12.85 -7.96 12.63
N ALA A 186 12.84 -6.63 12.47
CA ALA A 186 13.18 -5.94 11.23
C ALA A 186 13.76 -4.55 11.53
N ASP A 187 14.48 -3.97 10.57
CA ASP A 187 15.16 -2.68 10.77
C ASP A 187 14.18 -1.51 10.65
N ARG A 188 13.22 -1.57 9.74
CA ARG A 188 12.23 -0.51 9.52
C ARG A 188 10.85 -1.08 9.22
N PHE A 189 9.82 -0.30 9.60
CA PHE A 189 8.42 -0.52 9.26
C PHE A 189 7.87 0.70 8.54
N ILE A 190 7.13 0.50 7.44
CA ILE A 190 6.56 1.59 6.66
C ILE A 190 5.05 1.39 6.54
N PHE A 191 4.30 2.44 6.90
CA PHE A 191 2.85 2.45 6.98
C PHE A 191 2.24 3.62 6.20
N GLY A 192 1.03 3.41 5.68
CA GLY A 192 0.11 4.42 5.15
C GLY A 192 -1.07 4.70 6.08
N HIS A 193 -2.30 4.69 5.52
CA HIS A 193 -3.60 4.66 6.19
C HIS A 193 -3.95 5.88 7.06
N THR A 194 -3.03 6.34 7.87
CA THR A 194 -3.27 7.45 8.79
C THR A 194 -2.65 8.71 8.26
N PRO A 195 -3.46 9.68 7.75
CA PRO A 195 -2.93 10.89 7.17
C PRO A 195 -2.10 11.72 8.16
N VAL A 196 -0.90 12.06 7.74
CA VAL A 196 0.03 12.94 8.46
C VAL A 196 0.38 14.16 7.60
N ARG A 197 0.61 15.31 8.20
CA ARG A 197 0.94 16.54 7.43
C ARG A 197 2.25 16.44 6.64
N ARG A 198 3.18 15.63 7.13
CA ARG A 198 4.49 15.32 6.54
C ARG A 198 4.91 13.94 7.02
N PRO A 199 5.77 13.22 6.31
CA PRO A 199 6.26 11.94 6.79
C PRO A 199 6.74 12.01 8.22
N LYS A 200 6.36 11.02 9.02
CA LYS A 200 6.69 10.92 10.45
C LYS A 200 7.45 9.64 10.70
N ALA A 201 8.41 9.72 11.60
CA ALA A 201 9.09 8.55 12.13
C ALA A 201 8.95 8.54 13.65
N TYR A 202 8.58 7.38 14.19
CA TYR A 202 8.60 7.10 15.62
C TYR A 202 9.36 5.78 15.79
N TRP A 203 10.50 5.82 16.49
CA TRP A 203 11.42 4.68 16.59
C TRP A 203 11.82 4.18 15.18
N ASN A 204 11.54 2.92 14.85
CA ASN A 204 11.77 2.33 13.52
C ASN A 204 10.52 2.28 12.63
N GLN A 205 9.45 2.99 12.98
CA GLN A 205 8.17 3.04 12.24
C GLN A 205 8.04 4.36 11.48
N HIS A 206 7.73 4.28 10.19
CA HIS A 206 7.59 5.41 9.28
C HIS A 206 6.16 5.47 8.75
N TYR A 207 5.48 6.60 8.93
CA TYR A 207 4.13 6.88 8.46
C TYR A 207 4.21 7.86 7.29
N ILE A 208 3.78 7.42 6.10
CA ILE A 208 4.02 8.14 4.84
C ILE A 208 2.76 8.50 4.05
N ASP A 209 1.55 8.21 4.55
CA ASP A 209 0.33 8.79 3.97
C ASP A 209 0.31 10.30 4.26
N THR A 210 0.53 11.11 3.24
CA THR A 210 0.52 12.56 3.36
C THR A 210 -0.68 13.22 2.70
N GLY A 211 -1.72 12.43 2.41
CA GLY A 211 -3.01 12.90 1.96
C GLY A 211 -3.03 13.32 0.49
N ALA A 212 -2.53 12.48 -0.41
CA ALA A 212 -2.48 12.77 -1.85
C ALA A 212 -3.80 13.27 -2.40
N VAL A 213 -4.91 12.58 -2.10
CA VAL A 213 -6.25 12.92 -2.58
C VAL A 213 -6.85 14.14 -1.86
N PHE A 214 -6.42 14.45 -0.63
CA PHE A 214 -7.00 15.54 0.18
C PHE A 214 -6.30 16.87 -0.01
N CYS A 215 -4.97 16.85 -0.07
CA CYS A 215 -4.16 18.08 -0.13
C CYS A 215 -3.08 18.05 -1.22
N GLY A 216 -3.06 17.02 -2.05
CA GLY A 216 -2.13 16.88 -3.17
C GLY A 216 -0.70 16.51 -2.76
N ASN A 217 -0.46 16.13 -1.51
CA ASN A 217 0.86 15.74 -1.04
C ASN A 217 1.03 14.22 -1.13
N LEU A 218 1.84 13.74 -2.07
CA LEU A 218 2.19 12.33 -2.19
C LEU A 218 3.63 12.13 -1.74
N THR A 219 3.84 11.28 -0.73
CA THR A 219 5.17 10.92 -0.28
C THR A 219 5.73 9.78 -1.13
N LEU A 220 6.92 10.00 -1.67
CA LEU A 220 7.75 8.98 -2.30
C LEU A 220 9.05 8.87 -1.49
N MET A 221 9.20 7.78 -0.73
CA MET A 221 10.33 7.54 0.17
C MET A 221 11.34 6.60 -0.49
N GLN A 222 12.58 7.06 -0.68
CA GLN A 222 13.67 6.18 -1.14
C GLN A 222 14.15 5.30 0.02
N VAL A 223 14.18 3.98 -0.19
CA VAL A 223 14.61 2.99 0.80
C VAL A 223 15.88 2.25 0.37
N LYS A 224 16.20 2.29 -0.91
CA LYS A 224 17.48 1.83 -1.48
C LYS A 224 17.90 2.74 -2.62
N GLY A 225 19.19 3.02 -2.74
CA GLY A 225 19.79 3.80 -3.82
C GLY A 225 20.91 4.70 -3.33
N GLY A 226 21.65 5.31 -4.27
CA GLY A 226 22.62 6.36 -3.97
C GLY A 226 21.90 7.64 -3.54
N GLN A 227 22.54 8.49 -2.71
CA GLN A 227 21.99 9.78 -2.32
C GLN A 227 21.55 10.55 -3.58
N LEU A 228 20.28 11.02 -3.58
CA LEU A 228 19.84 12.04 -4.52
C LEU A 228 20.87 13.19 -4.42
N LYS A 229 21.51 13.53 -5.53
CA LYS A 229 22.23 14.79 -5.64
C LYS A 229 21.15 15.87 -5.53
N VAL A 230 21.12 16.56 -4.40
CA VAL A 230 20.29 17.74 -4.13
C VAL A 230 20.70 18.86 -5.07
#